data_8237b2532661e3b57ce214c4b8a75f68
#
_entry.id   8237b2532661e3b57ce214c4b8a75f68
#
_cell.length_a   1.000
_cell.length_b   1.000
_cell.length_c   1.000
_cell.angle_alpha   90.00
_cell.angle_beta   90.00
_cell.angle_gamma   90.00
#
_symmetry.space_group_name_H-M   'P 1'
#
loop_
_entity.id
_entity.type
_entity.pdbx_description
1 polymer ?
#
loop_
_entity_poly.entity_id
_entity_poly.type
_entity_poly.pdbx_seq_one_letter_code
_entity_poly.pdbx_strand_id
1 'polypeptide(L)' 'MAKDKTYSLTLSGQELHDLIEAALVCECQAAQIINGLKRKGLDLDAQKLITQNARLARLVRRMQETKEDKRSG' A
#
# COMPACT_ATOMS: atom_id res chain seq x y z
N MET A 1 -4.48 -1.44 -21.76
CA MET A 1 -3.29 -1.33 -20.94
C MET A 1 -3.33 -2.29 -19.79
N ALA A 2 -2.18 -2.85 -19.43
CA ALA A 2 -2.12 -3.83 -18.35
C ALA A 2 -2.59 -3.28 -17.00
N LYS A 3 -2.46 -1.97 -16.80
CA LYS A 3 -2.86 -1.32 -15.56
C LYS A 3 -4.35 -1.43 -15.26
N ASP A 4 -5.15 -1.58 -16.30
CA ASP A 4 -6.60 -1.57 -16.14
C ASP A 4 -7.18 -2.95 -15.91
N LYS A 5 -6.35 -3.97 -16.01
CA LYS A 5 -6.80 -5.33 -15.74
C LYS A 5 -6.97 -5.54 -14.25
N THR A 6 -8.00 -6.26 -13.88
CA THR A 6 -8.22 -6.62 -12.48
C THR A 6 -7.80 -8.06 -12.26
N TYR A 7 -7.35 -8.34 -11.07
CA TYR A 7 -6.88 -9.65 -10.68
C TYR A 7 -7.52 -10.05 -9.37
N SER A 8 -7.79 -11.33 -9.22
CA SER A 8 -8.34 -11.87 -7.99
C SER A 8 -7.27 -12.64 -7.25
N LEU A 9 -7.28 -12.53 -5.93
CA LEU A 9 -6.32 -13.20 -5.06
C LEU A 9 -7.03 -13.66 -3.80
N THR A 10 -6.82 -14.91 -3.43
CA THR A 10 -7.37 -15.46 -2.20
C THR A 10 -6.26 -15.53 -1.15
N LEU A 11 -6.53 -14.95 0.02
CA LEU A 11 -5.57 -14.89 1.11
C LEU A 11 -6.18 -15.49 2.36
N SER A 12 -5.35 -16.17 3.15
CA SER A 12 -5.74 -16.56 4.51
C SER A 12 -5.77 -15.31 5.40
N GLY A 13 -6.39 -15.43 6.58
CA GLY A 13 -6.39 -14.34 7.54
C GLY A 13 -4.99 -13.91 7.95
N GLN A 14 -4.10 -14.88 8.13
CA GLN A 14 -2.71 -14.58 8.50
C GLN A 14 -1.97 -13.88 7.37
N GLU A 15 -2.17 -14.33 6.13
CA GLU A 15 -1.52 -13.70 4.98
C GLU A 15 -1.99 -12.26 4.81
N LEU A 16 -3.29 -12.01 4.99
CA LEU A 16 -3.85 -10.67 4.90
C LEU A 16 -3.27 -9.78 5.99
N HIS A 17 -3.19 -10.28 7.21
CA HIS A 17 -2.62 -9.55 8.34
C HIS A 17 -1.15 -9.17 8.07
N ASP A 18 -0.36 -10.13 7.60
CA ASP A 18 1.06 -9.90 7.31
C ASP A 18 1.23 -8.86 6.21
N LEU A 19 0.36 -8.91 5.20
CA LEU A 19 0.42 -7.95 4.10
C LEU A 19 0.08 -6.54 4.57
N ILE A 20 -0.93 -6.40 5.43
CA ILE A 20 -1.31 -5.11 6.00
C ILE A 20 -0.17 -4.54 6.83
N GLU A 21 0.45 -5.36 7.69
CA GLU A 21 1.57 -4.91 8.50
C GLU A 21 2.75 -4.44 7.65
N ALA A 22 3.09 -5.21 6.62
CA ALA A 22 4.18 -4.85 5.73
C ALA A 22 3.90 -3.53 5.02
N ALA A 23 2.65 -3.31 4.60
CA ALA A 23 2.26 -2.08 3.92
C ALA A 23 2.33 -0.88 4.86
N LEU A 24 1.93 -1.05 6.12
CA LEU A 24 2.02 0.03 7.11
C LEU A 24 3.47 0.43 7.39
N VAL A 25 4.35 -0.55 7.46
CA VAL A 25 5.79 -0.28 7.63
C VAL A 25 6.33 0.49 6.42
N CYS A 26 5.92 0.10 5.21
CA CYS A 26 6.32 0.80 4.00
C CYS A 26 5.86 2.25 4.00
N GLU A 27 4.63 2.52 4.47
CA GLU A 27 4.13 3.89 4.56
C GLU A 27 4.99 4.74 5.48
N CYS A 28 5.37 4.20 6.64
CA CYS A 28 6.23 4.91 7.58
C CYS A 28 7.60 5.22 6.99
N GLN A 29 8.20 4.23 6.35
CA GLN A 29 9.51 4.40 5.72
C GLN A 29 9.44 5.38 4.56
N ALA A 30 8.37 5.33 3.78
CA ALA A 30 8.19 6.24 2.65
C ALA A 30 8.13 7.69 3.11
N ALA A 31 7.46 7.97 4.23
CA ALA A 31 7.40 9.33 4.76
C ALA A 31 8.79 9.88 5.07
N GLN A 32 9.65 9.06 5.67
CA GLN A 32 11.02 9.46 5.98
C GLN A 32 11.83 9.70 4.71
N ILE A 33 11.67 8.83 3.73
CA ILE A 33 12.37 8.96 2.44
C ILE A 33 11.91 10.21 1.71
N ILE A 34 10.62 10.50 1.72
CA ILE A 34 10.06 11.71 1.09
C ILE A 34 10.67 12.95 1.72
N ASN A 35 10.73 13.01 3.04
CA ASN A 35 11.34 14.14 3.73
C ASN A 35 12.81 14.32 3.35
N GLY A 36 13.54 13.22 3.25
CA GLY A 36 14.94 13.26 2.82
C GLY A 36 15.11 13.79 1.41
N LEU A 37 14.25 13.36 0.50
CA LEU A 37 14.29 13.81 -0.89
C LEU A 37 13.99 15.31 -0.99
N LYS A 38 13.00 15.79 -0.24
CA LYS A 38 12.67 17.22 -0.22
C LYS A 38 13.81 18.07 0.28
N ARG A 39 14.51 17.60 1.31
CA ARG A 39 15.66 18.32 1.85
C ARG A 39 16.78 18.45 0.84
N LYS A 40 16.91 17.45 -0.02
CA LYS A 40 17.94 17.45 -1.08
C LYS A 40 17.51 18.20 -2.32
N GLY A 41 16.30 18.72 -2.35
CA GLY A 41 15.77 19.41 -3.52
C GLY A 41 15.31 18.50 -4.64
N LEU A 42 15.10 17.22 -4.35
CA LEU A 42 14.67 16.24 -5.36
C LEU A 42 13.13 16.13 -5.35
N ASP A 43 12.49 17.25 -5.70
CA ASP A 43 11.02 17.36 -5.56
C ASP A 43 10.26 16.42 -6.49
N LEU A 44 10.77 16.17 -7.71
CA LEU A 44 10.10 15.27 -8.63
C LEU A 44 10.10 13.83 -8.10
N ASP A 45 11.22 13.40 -7.54
CA ASP A 45 11.31 12.06 -6.96
C ASP A 45 10.43 11.95 -5.74
N ALA A 46 10.40 12.99 -4.92
CA ALA A 46 9.51 13.04 -3.77
C ALA A 46 8.04 12.94 -4.19
N GLN A 47 7.66 13.64 -5.26
CA GLN A 47 6.29 13.63 -5.76
C GLN A 47 5.88 12.25 -6.25
N LYS A 48 6.76 11.54 -6.95
CA LYS A 48 6.48 10.17 -7.39
C LYS A 48 6.20 9.26 -6.20
N LEU A 49 7.02 9.38 -5.17
CA LEU A 49 6.86 8.54 -3.99
C LEU A 49 5.60 8.91 -3.21
N ILE A 50 5.27 10.20 -3.13
CA ILE A 50 4.04 10.66 -2.50
C ILE A 50 2.82 10.04 -3.20
N THR A 51 2.80 10.06 -4.52
CA THR A 51 1.71 9.49 -5.30
C THR A 51 1.58 7.99 -5.06
N GLN A 52 2.70 7.28 -5.07
CA GLN A 52 2.71 5.84 -4.83
C GLN A 52 2.24 5.53 -3.41
N ASN A 53 2.69 6.31 -2.43
CA ASN A 53 2.32 6.11 -1.03
C ASN A 53 0.82 6.37 -0.82
N ALA A 54 0.26 7.33 -1.53
CA ALA A 54 -1.18 7.60 -1.46
C ALA A 54 -1.99 6.40 -1.97
N ARG A 55 -1.54 5.77 -3.05
CA ARG A 55 -2.18 4.56 -3.56
C ARG A 55 -2.08 3.41 -2.56
N LEU A 56 -0.92 3.28 -1.94
CA LEU A 56 -0.70 2.24 -0.94
C LEU A 56 -1.61 2.44 0.27
N ALA A 57 -1.77 3.69 0.72
CA ALA A 57 -2.64 4.01 1.84
C ALA A 57 -4.09 3.60 1.56
N ARG A 58 -4.57 3.84 0.34
CA ARG A 58 -5.92 3.42 -0.07
C ARG A 58 -6.05 1.91 -0.06
N LEU A 59 -5.03 1.23 -0.55
CA LEU A 59 -5.02 -0.23 -0.59
C LEU A 59 -5.05 -0.81 0.82
N VAL A 60 -4.25 -0.24 1.73
CA VAL A 60 -4.25 -0.68 3.12
C VAL A 60 -5.64 -0.54 3.73
N ARG A 61 -6.31 0.59 3.49
CA ARG A 61 -7.66 0.79 4.00
C ARG A 61 -8.61 -0.29 3.47
N ARG A 62 -8.53 -0.58 2.17
CA ARG A 62 -9.38 -1.62 1.58
C ARG A 62 -9.09 -2.98 2.20
N MET A 63 -7.83 -3.29 2.45
CA MET A 63 -7.46 -4.56 3.08
C MET A 63 -7.99 -4.64 4.51
N GLN A 64 -7.93 -3.53 5.26
CA GLN A 64 -8.41 -3.49 6.63
C GLN A 64 -9.94 -3.63 6.70
N GLU A 65 -10.64 -3.17 5.66
CA GLU A 65 -12.08 -3.28 5.57
C GLU A 65 -12.56 -4.62 5.03
N THR A 66 -11.63 -5.44 4.54
CA THR A 66 -11.96 -6.75 4.01
C THR A 66 -12.45 -7.67 5.11
N LYS A 67 -13.61 -8.27 4.90
CA LYS A 67 -14.21 -9.17 5.87
C LYS A 67 -14.00 -10.61 5.48
N GLU A 68 -14.03 -11.48 6.48
CA GLU A 68 -13.96 -12.91 6.24
C GLU A 68 -15.10 -13.34 5.32
N ASP A 69 -14.77 -14.21 4.38
CA ASP A 69 -15.78 -14.77 3.48
C ASP A 69 -16.47 -15.94 4.17
N LYS A 70 -17.65 -15.66 4.67
CA LYS A 70 -18.42 -16.65 5.43
C LYS A 70 -18.96 -17.77 4.57
N ARG A 71 -19.02 -17.57 3.25
CA ARG A 71 -19.54 -18.60 2.37
C ARG A 71 -18.55 -19.73 2.13
N SER A 72 -17.30 -19.46 2.37
CA SER A 72 -16.26 -20.49 2.19
C SER A 72 -16.07 -21.34 3.43
N GLY A 73 -16.72 -20.95 4.50
CA GLY A 73 -16.63 -21.67 5.75
C GLY A 73 -17.68 -22.75 5.87
#